data_789d31ae610a2ebede5d1320a8a51bd4
#
_entry.id   789d31ae610a2ebede5d1320a8a51bd4
#
_cell.length_a   1.000
_cell.length_b   1.000
_cell.length_c   1.000
_cell.angle_alpha   90.00
_cell.angle_beta   90.00
_cell.angle_gamma   90.00
#
_symmetry.space_group_name_H-M   'P 1'
#
loop_
_entity.id
_entity.type
_entity.pdbx_description
1 polymer ?
#
loop_
_entity_poly.entity_id
_entity_poly.type
_entity_poly.pdbx_seq_one_letter_code
_entity_poly.pdbx_strand_id
1 'polypeptide(L)'
;VWCVHLLLRRCMDKAAQDQLIPYNPVRLCQEPKAEEYKTAPLRLGQIQRYLNTAEQLGVLPIIYTGLSSGLRQCELITLSWADFHVRYKYILRGQRLLTLNEKGAYLLTRMPETNSPYVFCNPKTEAPYKLHEFYYLHKKILKQARIPWVAFRDLQRQCMEVGI
;
A
#
# COMPACT_ATOMS: atom_id res chain seq x y z
N VAL A 1 -13.48 -1.17 -15.81
CA VAL A 1 -14.53 -1.76 -16.66
C VAL A 1 -14.63 -3.27 -16.42
N TRP A 2 -13.56 -4.07 -16.49
CA TRP A 2 -13.57 -5.53 -16.32
C TRP A 2 -14.16 -5.99 -14.97
N CYS A 3 -13.79 -5.39 -13.84
CA CYS A 3 -14.35 -5.74 -12.53
C CYS A 3 -15.86 -5.51 -12.44
N VAL A 4 -16.35 -4.44 -13.07
CA VAL A 4 -17.78 -4.12 -13.11
C VAL A 4 -18.54 -5.18 -13.95
N HIS A 5 -17.99 -5.57 -15.10
CA HIS A 5 -18.54 -6.63 -15.94
C HIS A 5 -18.62 -7.95 -15.17
N LEU A 6 -17.55 -8.35 -14.46
CA LEU A 6 -17.51 -9.57 -13.67
C LEU A 6 -18.56 -9.56 -12.53
N LEU A 7 -18.68 -8.42 -11.83
CA LEU A 7 -19.67 -8.26 -10.77
C LEU A 7 -21.08 -8.36 -11.32
N LEU A 8 -21.38 -7.65 -12.42
CA LEU A 8 -22.69 -7.69 -13.08
C LEU A 8 -23.03 -9.10 -13.55
N ARG A 9 -22.08 -9.81 -14.17
CA ARG A 9 -22.25 -11.20 -14.59
C ARG A 9 -22.64 -12.09 -13.42
N ARG A 10 -21.95 -11.98 -12.27
CA ARG A 10 -22.28 -12.77 -11.06
C ARG A 10 -23.66 -12.42 -10.51
N CYS A 11 -24.05 -11.15 -10.47
CA CYS A 11 -25.38 -10.73 -10.03
C CYS A 11 -26.48 -11.31 -10.92
N MET A 12 -26.30 -11.25 -12.24
CA MET A 12 -27.26 -11.77 -13.20
C MET A 12 -27.29 -13.30 -13.22
N ASP A 13 -26.15 -13.99 -13.00
CA ASP A 13 -26.15 -15.44 -12.83
C ASP A 13 -26.98 -15.85 -11.60
N LYS A 14 -26.86 -15.09 -10.49
CA LYS A 14 -27.66 -15.34 -9.29
C LYS A 14 -29.15 -15.11 -9.55
N ALA A 15 -29.53 -14.03 -10.22
CA ALA A 15 -30.91 -13.75 -10.59
C ALA A 15 -31.53 -14.84 -11.50
N ALA A 16 -30.74 -15.40 -12.41
CA ALA A 16 -31.17 -16.53 -13.24
C ALA A 16 -31.33 -17.83 -12.43
N GLN A 17 -30.44 -18.10 -11.46
CA GLN A 17 -30.58 -19.24 -10.54
C GLN A 17 -31.82 -19.12 -9.66
N ASP A 18 -32.14 -17.91 -9.20
CA ASP A 18 -33.29 -17.61 -8.38
C ASP A 18 -34.60 -17.51 -9.23
N GLN A 19 -34.53 -17.84 -10.54
CA GLN A 19 -35.65 -17.81 -11.51
C GLN A 19 -36.31 -16.43 -11.66
N LEU A 20 -35.61 -15.32 -11.32
CA LEU A 20 -36.06 -13.95 -11.50
C LEU A 20 -35.97 -13.50 -12.97
N ILE A 21 -35.03 -14.08 -13.70
CA ILE A 21 -34.84 -13.87 -15.15
C ILE A 21 -34.60 -15.20 -15.85
N PRO A 22 -35.01 -15.36 -17.11
CA PRO A 22 -34.88 -16.63 -17.83
C PRO A 22 -33.44 -17.01 -18.14
N TYR A 23 -32.57 -16.07 -18.34
CA TYR A 23 -31.12 -16.25 -18.60
C TYR A 23 -30.33 -15.01 -18.28
N ASN A 24 -28.99 -15.14 -18.15
CA ASN A 24 -28.10 -14.02 -17.91
C ASN A 24 -27.69 -13.34 -19.24
N PRO A 25 -28.18 -12.13 -19.56
CA PRO A 25 -27.86 -11.43 -20.80
C PRO A 25 -26.38 -10.98 -20.87
N VAL A 26 -25.70 -10.83 -19.74
CA VAL A 26 -24.29 -10.39 -19.70
C VAL A 26 -23.36 -11.46 -20.30
N ARG A 27 -23.77 -12.73 -20.34
CA ARG A 27 -23.00 -13.78 -20.99
C ARG A 27 -22.92 -13.64 -22.51
N LEU A 28 -23.85 -12.89 -23.10
CA LEU A 28 -23.87 -12.58 -24.54
C LEU A 28 -23.01 -11.36 -24.89
N CYS A 29 -22.61 -10.57 -23.89
CA CYS A 29 -21.76 -9.41 -24.10
C CYS A 29 -20.30 -9.83 -24.23
N GLN A 30 -19.54 -9.14 -25.12
CA GLN A 30 -18.09 -9.31 -25.18
C GLN A 30 -17.45 -8.88 -23.86
N GLU A 31 -16.60 -9.74 -23.31
CA GLU A 31 -15.85 -9.39 -22.11
C GLU A 31 -14.88 -8.23 -22.42
N PRO A 32 -14.90 -7.14 -21.62
CA PRO A 32 -13.94 -6.09 -21.79
C PRO A 32 -12.53 -6.63 -21.55
N LYS A 33 -11.62 -6.38 -22.50
CA LYS A 33 -10.22 -6.76 -22.33
C LYS A 33 -9.65 -6.06 -21.12
N ALA A 34 -9.09 -6.83 -20.19
CA ALA A 34 -8.30 -6.29 -19.10
C ALA A 34 -7.01 -5.72 -19.72
N GLU A 35 -6.87 -4.40 -19.73
CA GLU A 35 -5.57 -3.80 -19.99
C GLU A 35 -4.64 -4.17 -18.83
N GLU A 36 -3.69 -5.06 -19.08
CA GLU A 36 -2.61 -5.32 -18.14
C GLU A 36 -1.74 -4.08 -18.07
N TYR A 37 -1.98 -3.28 -17.04
CA TYR A 37 -1.11 -2.13 -16.74
C TYR A 37 0.21 -2.66 -16.18
N LYS A 38 1.12 -3.05 -17.09
CA LYS A 38 2.48 -3.48 -16.71
C LYS A 38 3.30 -2.22 -16.46
N THR A 39 3.35 -1.78 -15.22
CA THR A 39 4.37 -0.84 -14.78
C THR A 39 5.73 -1.51 -14.89
N ALA A 40 6.62 -0.94 -15.69
CA ALA A 40 8.00 -1.42 -15.74
C ALA A 40 8.63 -1.33 -14.34
N PRO A 41 9.32 -2.37 -13.88
CA PRO A 41 9.97 -2.34 -12.57
C PRO A 41 10.99 -1.20 -12.50
N LEU A 42 11.07 -0.54 -11.35
CA LEU A 42 12.04 0.52 -11.14
C LEU A 42 13.46 -0.07 -11.02
N ARG A 43 14.45 0.63 -11.57
CA ARG A 43 15.85 0.27 -11.36
C ARG A 43 16.27 0.57 -9.91
N LEU A 44 17.23 -0.17 -9.38
CA LEU A 44 17.73 0.03 -7.99
C LEU A 44 18.10 1.49 -7.69
N GLY A 45 18.76 2.18 -8.64
CA GLY A 45 19.09 3.60 -8.50
C GLY A 45 17.86 4.53 -8.45
N GLN A 46 16.73 4.13 -9.01
CA GLN A 46 15.47 4.88 -8.89
C GLN A 46 14.84 4.65 -7.50
N ILE A 47 14.86 3.41 -7.00
CA ILE A 47 14.40 3.09 -5.65
C ILE A 47 15.23 3.86 -4.62
N GLN A 48 16.55 3.91 -4.78
CA GLN A 48 17.42 4.67 -3.87
C GLN A 48 17.10 6.18 -3.91
N ARG A 49 16.87 6.76 -5.10
CA ARG A 49 16.44 8.16 -5.21
C ARG A 49 15.09 8.41 -4.55
N TYR A 50 14.16 7.46 -4.67
CA TYR A 50 12.87 7.54 -4.01
C TYR A 50 13.02 7.58 -2.49
N LEU A 51 13.83 6.69 -1.91
CA LEU A 51 14.11 6.65 -0.46
C LEU A 51 14.84 7.90 0.03
N ASN A 52 15.85 8.38 -0.70
CA ASN A 52 16.56 9.61 -0.36
C ASN A 52 15.62 10.83 -0.38
N THR A 53 14.70 10.88 -1.34
CA THR A 53 13.69 11.95 -1.41
C THR A 53 12.70 11.86 -0.24
N ALA A 54 12.30 10.65 0.14
CA ALA A 54 11.45 10.43 1.33
C ALA A 54 12.16 10.87 2.63
N GLU A 55 13.47 10.66 2.71
CA GLU A 55 14.29 11.12 3.83
C GLU A 55 14.37 12.65 3.90
N GLN A 56 14.64 13.31 2.77
CA GLN A 56 14.66 14.78 2.68
C GLN A 56 13.31 15.41 3.06
N LEU A 57 12.21 14.70 2.82
CA LEU A 57 10.87 15.14 3.22
C LEU A 57 10.50 14.77 4.67
N GLY A 58 11.39 14.09 5.41
CA GLY A 58 11.13 13.63 6.77
C GLY A 58 10.09 12.51 6.89
N VAL A 59 9.78 11.82 5.80
CA VAL A 59 8.74 10.77 5.75
C VAL A 59 9.31 9.37 5.48
N LEU A 60 10.63 9.23 5.58
CA LEU A 60 11.29 7.94 5.37
C LEU A 60 10.74 6.83 6.27
N PRO A 61 10.43 7.04 7.57
CA PRO A 61 9.95 5.95 8.43
C PRO A 61 8.68 5.29 7.91
N ILE A 62 7.65 6.07 7.54
CA ILE A 62 6.39 5.51 7.02
C ILE A 62 6.60 4.82 5.67
N ILE A 63 7.37 5.43 4.78
CA ILE A 63 7.64 4.89 3.45
C ILE A 63 8.45 3.60 3.55
N TYR A 64 9.54 3.60 4.31
CA TYR A 64 10.42 2.44 4.44
C TYR A 64 9.70 1.27 5.13
N THR A 65 8.97 1.53 6.22
CA THR A 65 8.14 0.50 6.87
C THR A 65 7.12 -0.09 5.90
N GLY A 66 6.45 0.76 5.12
CA GLY A 66 5.50 0.30 4.11
C GLY A 66 6.14 -0.60 3.05
N LEU A 67 7.33 -0.26 2.56
CA LEU A 67 8.02 -1.02 1.50
C LEU A 67 8.62 -2.34 2.00
N SER A 68 9.11 -2.39 3.26
CA SER A 68 9.83 -3.55 3.80
C SER A 68 8.95 -4.55 4.55
N SER A 69 7.81 -4.12 5.11
CA SER A 69 6.99 -4.97 5.99
C SER A 69 5.88 -5.74 5.29
N GLY A 70 5.52 -5.39 4.06
CA GLY A 70 4.37 -5.97 3.38
C GLY A 70 2.99 -5.57 3.94
N LEU A 71 2.93 -4.55 4.79
CA LEU A 71 1.67 -3.97 5.27
C LEU A 71 0.87 -3.37 4.12
N ARG A 72 -0.44 -3.57 4.11
CA ARG A 72 -1.32 -2.84 3.19
C ARG A 72 -1.33 -1.35 3.57
N GLN A 73 -1.58 -0.48 2.60
CA GLN A 73 -1.59 0.98 2.87
C GLN A 73 -2.52 1.37 4.03
N CYS A 74 -3.72 0.78 4.10
CA CYS A 74 -4.65 1.02 5.21
C CYS A 74 -4.12 0.50 6.55
N GLU A 75 -3.42 -0.63 6.58
CA GLU A 75 -2.78 -1.18 7.77
C GLU A 75 -1.61 -0.30 8.23
N LEU A 76 -0.82 0.19 7.27
CA LEU A 76 0.33 1.06 7.52
C LEU A 76 -0.07 2.38 8.17
N ILE A 77 -1.06 3.09 7.61
CA ILE A 77 -1.51 4.38 8.12
C ILE A 77 -2.23 4.30 9.47
N THR A 78 -2.79 3.13 9.81
CA THR A 78 -3.45 2.86 11.10
C THR A 78 -2.60 2.02 12.06
N LEU A 79 -1.29 1.91 11.78
CA LEU A 79 -0.38 1.17 12.65
C LEU A 79 -0.27 1.85 14.01
N SER A 80 -0.48 1.09 15.09
CA SER A 80 -0.36 1.58 16.46
C SER A 80 0.95 1.11 17.11
N TRP A 81 1.38 1.82 18.13
CA TRP A 81 2.54 1.41 18.94
C TRP A 81 2.30 0.07 19.65
N ALA A 82 1.05 -0.28 19.96
CA ALA A 82 0.69 -1.57 20.53
C ALA A 82 0.91 -2.74 19.57
N ASP A 83 0.87 -2.49 18.26
CA ASP A 83 1.12 -3.51 17.23
C ASP A 83 2.63 -3.77 17.04
N PHE A 84 3.51 -2.85 17.50
CA PHE A 84 4.94 -2.91 17.26
C PHE A 84 5.71 -3.47 18.46
N HIS A 85 6.37 -4.60 18.26
CA HIS A 85 7.19 -5.27 19.27
C HIS A 85 8.69 -5.00 19.04
N VAL A 86 9.18 -3.90 19.63
CA VAL A 86 10.53 -3.37 19.44
C VAL A 86 11.61 -4.44 19.65
N ARG A 87 11.52 -5.16 20.78
CA ARG A 87 12.53 -6.16 21.18
C ARG A 87 12.73 -7.27 20.16
N TYR A 88 11.65 -7.64 19.49
CA TYR A 88 11.64 -8.77 18.56
C TYR A 88 11.57 -8.33 17.09
N LYS A 89 11.58 -7.03 16.82
CA LYS A 89 11.57 -6.44 15.48
C LYS A 89 10.42 -6.97 14.59
N TYR A 90 9.22 -7.12 15.17
CA TYR A 90 8.04 -7.51 14.39
C TYR A 90 6.86 -6.60 14.66
N ILE A 91 5.93 -6.61 13.71
CA ILE A 91 4.61 -6.00 13.81
C ILE A 91 3.58 -7.12 13.84
N LEU A 92 2.67 -7.07 14.83
CA LEU A 92 1.54 -7.98 14.92
C LEU A 92 0.27 -7.25 14.47
N ARG A 93 -0.29 -7.64 13.33
CA ARG A 93 -1.52 -7.04 12.82
C ARG A 93 -2.61 -8.10 12.64
N GLY A 94 -3.57 -8.12 13.58
CA GLY A 94 -4.53 -9.21 13.69
C GLY A 94 -3.81 -10.54 13.95
N GLN A 95 -3.96 -11.50 13.04
CA GLN A 95 -3.26 -12.80 13.12
C GLN A 95 -1.96 -12.85 12.28
N ARG A 96 -1.56 -11.72 11.67
CA ARG A 96 -0.37 -11.67 10.81
C ARG A 96 0.82 -11.14 11.59
N LEU A 97 1.88 -11.91 11.60
CA LEU A 97 3.18 -11.52 12.12
C LEU A 97 4.05 -11.09 10.94
N LEU A 98 4.52 -9.84 10.96
CA LEU A 98 5.33 -9.23 9.92
C LEU A 98 6.67 -8.84 10.51
N THR A 99 7.73 -9.43 9.99
CA THR A 99 9.10 -9.12 10.44
C THR A 99 9.58 -7.81 9.83
N LEU A 100 10.30 -7.02 10.61
CA LEU A 100 10.99 -5.83 10.16
C LEU A 100 12.48 -6.12 10.02
N ASN A 101 13.07 -5.62 8.94
CA ASN A 101 14.52 -5.61 8.85
C ASN A 101 15.13 -4.61 9.86
N GLU A 102 16.45 -4.68 10.08
CA GLU A 102 17.13 -3.83 11.07
C GLU A 102 16.92 -2.34 10.84
N LYS A 103 16.97 -1.91 9.60
CA LYS A 103 16.78 -0.51 9.24
C LYS A 103 15.35 -0.03 9.52
N GLY A 104 14.34 -0.85 9.23
CA GLY A 104 12.94 -0.55 9.53
C GLY A 104 12.70 -0.43 11.04
N ALA A 105 13.21 -1.38 11.83
CA ALA A 105 13.12 -1.33 13.28
C ALA A 105 13.85 -0.09 13.85
N TYR A 106 15.05 0.19 13.35
CA TYR A 106 15.84 1.37 13.74
C TYR A 106 15.11 2.68 13.45
N LEU A 107 14.49 2.82 12.27
CA LEU A 107 13.73 4.02 11.91
C LEU A 107 12.53 4.22 12.83
N LEU A 108 11.82 3.15 13.20
CA LEU A 108 10.69 3.24 14.11
C LEU A 108 11.10 3.60 15.54
N THR A 109 12.20 3.06 16.04
CA THR A 109 12.70 3.37 17.39
C THR A 109 13.21 4.80 17.55
N ARG A 110 13.54 5.46 16.44
CA ARG A 110 13.99 6.88 16.41
C ARG A 110 12.89 7.88 16.13
N MET A 111 11.66 7.41 15.95
CA MET A 111 10.55 8.33 15.82
C MET A 111 10.33 9.11 17.13
N PRO A 112 9.97 10.40 17.03
CA PRO A 112 9.65 11.18 18.21
C PRO A 112 8.45 10.56 18.95
N GLU A 113 8.53 10.51 20.26
CA GLU A 113 7.39 10.14 21.09
C GLU A 113 6.26 11.14 20.88
N THR A 114 5.11 10.67 20.50
CA THR A 114 3.89 11.46 20.35
C THR A 114 2.84 10.94 21.31
N ASN A 115 1.93 11.80 21.76
CA ASN A 115 0.78 11.38 22.56
C ASN A 115 -0.25 10.57 21.77
N SER A 116 0.01 10.33 20.48
CA SER A 116 -0.85 9.55 19.63
C SER A 116 -0.61 8.05 19.81
N PRO A 117 -1.67 7.22 19.86
CA PRO A 117 -1.52 5.78 19.85
C PRO A 117 -0.99 5.25 18.51
N TYR A 118 -1.04 6.06 17.45
CA TYR A 118 -0.61 5.68 16.12
C TYR A 118 0.86 6.00 15.88
N VAL A 119 1.55 5.10 15.16
CA VAL A 119 2.97 5.26 14.83
C VAL A 119 3.19 6.40 13.83
N PHE A 120 2.31 6.49 12.81
CA PHE A 120 2.45 7.47 11.75
C PHE A 120 1.32 8.49 11.77
N CYS A 121 1.65 9.69 12.22
CA CYS A 121 0.73 10.83 12.23
C CYS A 121 1.15 11.88 11.21
N ASN A 122 0.15 12.55 10.63
CA ASN A 122 0.40 13.71 9.79
C ASN A 122 0.87 14.87 10.70
N PRO A 123 2.06 15.44 10.46
CA PRO A 123 2.61 16.49 11.33
C PRO A 123 1.78 17.78 11.40
N LYS A 124 0.83 17.95 10.46
CA LYS A 124 -0.07 19.12 10.47
C LYS A 124 -1.33 18.93 11.31
N THR A 125 -1.81 17.70 11.46
CA THR A 125 -3.09 17.40 12.09
C THR A 125 -2.95 16.56 13.35
N GLU A 126 -1.74 16.03 13.61
CA GLU A 126 -1.43 15.07 14.69
C GLU A 126 -2.31 13.80 14.67
N ALA A 127 -3.09 13.65 13.62
CA ALA A 127 -3.97 12.51 13.38
C ALA A 127 -3.29 11.49 12.44
N PRO A 128 -3.71 10.21 12.43
CA PRO A 128 -3.20 9.24 11.48
C PRO A 128 -3.46 9.70 10.04
N TYR A 129 -2.55 9.37 9.14
CA TYR A 129 -2.71 9.71 7.73
C TYR A 129 -4.00 9.13 7.17
N LYS A 130 -4.72 9.91 6.36
CA LYS A 130 -5.80 9.39 5.54
C LYS A 130 -5.25 8.76 4.26
N LEU A 131 -5.99 7.82 3.67
CA LEU A 131 -5.52 7.08 2.50
C LEU A 131 -5.16 8.00 1.31
N HIS A 132 -5.96 9.04 1.08
CA HIS A 132 -5.69 10.03 0.03
C HIS A 132 -4.45 10.89 0.34
N GLU A 133 -4.18 11.22 1.60
CA GLU A 133 -2.98 11.97 2.01
C GLU A 133 -1.73 11.15 1.75
N PHE A 134 -1.76 9.85 2.08
CA PHE A 134 -0.68 8.93 1.76
C PHE A 134 -0.45 8.79 0.24
N TYR A 135 -1.54 8.72 -0.54
CA TYR A 135 -1.46 8.72 -2.00
C TYR A 135 -0.77 9.99 -2.53
N TYR A 136 -1.16 11.16 -2.06
CA TYR A 136 -0.52 12.42 -2.48
C TYR A 136 0.93 12.53 -2.00
N LEU A 137 1.24 12.02 -0.83
CA LEU A 137 2.61 11.94 -0.33
C LEU A 137 3.48 11.09 -1.26
N HIS A 138 3.03 9.88 -1.59
CA HIS A 138 3.71 9.01 -2.54
C HIS A 138 3.92 9.67 -3.91
N LYS A 139 2.87 10.29 -4.45
CA LYS A 139 2.93 11.04 -5.71
C LYS A 139 3.93 12.21 -5.66
N LYS A 140 4.00 12.92 -4.54
CA LYS A 140 4.95 14.01 -4.33
C LYS A 140 6.40 13.50 -4.35
N ILE A 141 6.67 12.37 -3.67
CA ILE A 141 8.01 11.76 -3.65
C ILE A 141 8.42 11.35 -5.07
N LEU A 142 7.57 10.64 -5.81
CA LEU A 142 7.84 10.24 -7.19
C LEU A 142 8.18 11.44 -8.08
N LYS A 143 7.39 12.52 -7.98
CA LYS A 143 7.59 13.76 -8.76
C LYS A 143 8.94 14.40 -8.44
N GLN A 144 9.29 14.55 -7.16
CA GLN A 144 10.57 15.14 -6.75
C GLN A 144 11.77 14.27 -7.10
N ALA A 145 11.64 12.95 -6.98
CA ALA A 145 12.66 12.00 -7.37
C ALA A 145 12.81 11.86 -8.90
N ARG A 146 11.95 12.51 -9.69
CA ARG A 146 11.87 12.38 -11.16
C ARG A 146 11.73 10.93 -11.60
N ILE A 147 10.80 10.21 -10.98
CA ILE A 147 10.49 8.82 -11.27
C ILE A 147 9.11 8.77 -11.92
N PRO A 148 8.91 7.95 -12.96
CA PRO A 148 7.60 7.75 -13.56
C PRO A 148 6.62 7.21 -12.53
N TRP A 149 5.32 7.41 -12.78
CA TRP A 149 4.29 6.91 -11.91
C TRP A 149 4.38 5.37 -11.76
N VAL A 150 4.39 4.92 -10.53
CA VAL A 150 4.27 3.51 -10.13
C VAL A 150 3.34 3.43 -8.93
N ALA A 151 2.46 2.44 -8.89
CA ALA A 151 1.61 2.26 -7.71
C ALA A 151 2.46 1.84 -6.50
N PHE A 152 2.14 2.35 -5.32
CA PHE A 152 2.90 2.03 -4.10
C PHE A 152 2.98 0.52 -3.84
N ARG A 153 1.89 -0.21 -4.13
CA ARG A 153 1.85 -1.67 -3.99
C ARG A 153 2.83 -2.40 -4.91
N ASP A 154 3.01 -1.91 -6.15
CA ASP A 154 3.94 -2.52 -7.10
C ASP A 154 5.38 -2.23 -6.70
N LEU A 155 5.65 -1.01 -6.23
CA LEU A 155 6.94 -0.64 -5.65
C LEU A 155 7.25 -1.47 -4.40
N GLN A 156 6.27 -1.67 -3.52
CA GLN A 156 6.40 -2.51 -2.32
C GLN A 156 6.78 -3.95 -2.68
N ARG A 157 6.05 -4.58 -3.63
CA ARG A 157 6.36 -5.93 -4.08
C ARG A 157 7.78 -6.03 -4.60
N GLN A 158 8.19 -5.07 -5.43
CA GLN A 158 9.53 -5.03 -5.99
C GLN A 158 10.61 -4.86 -4.90
N CYS A 159 10.40 -3.99 -3.91
CA CYS A 159 11.33 -3.80 -2.79
C CYS A 159 11.50 -5.07 -1.95
N MET A 160 10.40 -5.80 -1.71
CA MET A 160 10.44 -7.07 -0.99
C MET A 160 11.19 -8.16 -1.76
N GLU A 161 11.06 -8.23 -3.09
CA GLU A 161 11.80 -9.17 -3.94
C GLU A 161 13.32 -8.90 -3.94
N VAL A 162 13.71 -7.64 -3.78
CA VAL A 162 15.13 -7.21 -3.76
C VAL A 162 15.72 -7.21 -2.34
N GLY A 163 14.92 -7.44 -1.31
CA GLY A 163 15.36 -7.52 0.09
C GLY A 163 15.64 -6.16 0.73
N ILE A 164 14.89 -5.12 0.35
CA ILE A 164 14.96 -3.78 0.95
C ILE A 164 14.06 -3.72 2.20
#